data_93e5eabf1c648803d49a1671cadfafed
#
_entry.id   93e5eabf1c648803d49a1671cadfafed
#
_cell.length_a   1.000
_cell.length_b   1.000
_cell.length_c   1.000
_cell.angle_alpha   90.00
_cell.angle_beta   90.00
_cell.angle_gamma   90.00
#
_symmetry.space_group_name_H-M   'P 1'
#
loop_
_entity.id
_entity.type
_entity.pdbx_description
1 polymer ?
#
loop_
_entity_poly.entity_id
_entity_poly.type
_entity_poly.pdbx_seq_one_letter_code
_entity_poly.pdbx_strand_id
1 'polypeptide(L)'
;MNVSQLETLLDMTRANIRFYEQEGLVCPRREKNGYRDYSEEDTDTLRKIKLLRQLGLSLESIRRLQRGELSLDAALREREAQLAAERSELEWAAGICRQIRQEGAEYQALDARRYLERLDRPAAGEGRFTLDTDALPTVSHPWRRYFARSLDLGVYGLLWAAVQLLVLRWNPDPNVLVRLLERYIGYALMLGVEPLLLCTLGTTPGKGLFGLEVRDGNGRKLSFRSAFRRTWGVFCQGMGCGVPIYQLYRNYKSYRACERGEALSWEAETVYRIQDDRAVRCLGYVAAEAAVFALLLVLTAQAFLPIHRGTLTPEQYADNVNDMSRFLQLDSDERMEADGTWRDGAPHGGVVIDLWDSGPTPAHQLTVTDGQVTGVRIEIERSGVQLIGSYTVQKQLAAIALCAAQKSYNGISWMKSGVLDAIAEQGFADYTLQAGDVTITQSVEQRGYLDGTEFLFAQEGADPYLHLVFTLEKTS
;
A
#
# COMPACT_ATOMS: atom_id res chain seq x y z
N MET A 1 -28.97 -33.28 17.56
CA MET A 1 -27.75 -33.48 16.72
C MET A 1 -26.74 -32.40 17.00
N ASN A 2 -25.43 -32.71 17.00
CA ASN A 2 -24.40 -31.68 17.15
C ASN A 2 -24.06 -30.97 15.82
N VAL A 3 -23.37 -29.83 15.89
CA VAL A 3 -23.04 -29.02 14.70
C VAL A 3 -22.19 -29.77 13.67
N SER A 4 -21.32 -30.69 14.09
CA SER A 4 -20.52 -31.51 13.16
C SER A 4 -21.32 -32.50 12.35
N GLN A 5 -22.34 -33.12 12.98
CA GLN A 5 -23.26 -34.01 12.29
C GLN A 5 -24.13 -33.25 11.27
N LEU A 6 -24.57 -32.04 11.64
CA LEU A 6 -25.28 -31.13 10.72
C LEU A 6 -24.45 -30.70 9.55
N GLU A 7 -23.16 -30.34 9.78
CA GLU A 7 -22.23 -29.96 8.74
C GLU A 7 -22.12 -31.02 7.64
N THR A 8 -21.99 -32.29 8.07
CA THR A 8 -21.91 -33.44 7.15
C THR A 8 -23.28 -33.73 6.49
N LEU A 9 -24.38 -33.67 7.26
CA LEU A 9 -25.69 -33.99 6.77
C LEU A 9 -26.27 -32.99 5.77
N LEU A 10 -25.98 -31.69 6.00
CA LEU A 10 -26.50 -30.59 5.19
C LEU A 10 -25.52 -30.08 4.15
N ASP A 11 -24.27 -30.61 4.15
CA ASP A 11 -23.19 -30.07 3.36
C ASP A 11 -23.13 -28.51 3.49
N MET A 12 -23.07 -28.07 4.76
CA MET A 12 -23.11 -26.66 5.13
C MET A 12 -22.03 -26.39 6.17
N THR A 13 -21.23 -25.33 5.99
CA THR A 13 -20.13 -25.03 6.93
C THR A 13 -20.65 -24.68 8.33
N ARG A 14 -19.87 -24.97 9.37
CA ARG A 14 -20.19 -24.57 10.76
C ARG A 14 -20.39 -23.06 10.89
N ALA A 15 -19.67 -22.29 10.09
CA ALA A 15 -19.80 -20.84 10.06
C ALA A 15 -21.20 -20.41 9.61
N ASN A 16 -21.74 -21.05 8.55
CA ASN A 16 -23.08 -20.77 8.05
C ASN A 16 -24.16 -21.16 9.06
N ILE A 17 -24.02 -22.34 9.68
CA ILE A 17 -24.98 -22.80 10.68
C ILE A 17 -25.04 -21.83 11.87
N ARG A 18 -23.89 -21.44 12.40
CA ARG A 18 -23.78 -20.47 13.51
C ARG A 18 -24.32 -19.09 13.15
N PHE A 19 -24.13 -18.68 11.89
CA PHE A 19 -24.65 -17.41 11.43
C PHE A 19 -26.19 -17.43 11.40
N TYR A 20 -26.81 -18.44 10.84
CA TYR A 20 -28.27 -18.52 10.86
C TYR A 20 -28.86 -18.60 12.28
N GLU A 21 -28.10 -19.18 13.23
CA GLU A 21 -28.44 -19.11 14.66
C GLU A 21 -28.35 -17.68 15.20
N GLN A 22 -27.26 -16.95 14.88
CA GLN A 22 -27.06 -15.55 15.31
C GLN A 22 -28.13 -14.62 14.72
N GLU A 23 -28.53 -14.86 13.48
CA GLU A 23 -29.63 -14.13 12.81
C GLU A 23 -31.02 -14.51 13.32
N GLY A 24 -31.10 -15.44 14.27
CA GLY A 24 -32.36 -15.88 14.86
C GLY A 24 -33.26 -16.67 13.93
N LEU A 25 -32.72 -17.21 12.82
CA LEU A 25 -33.46 -18.03 11.86
C LEU A 25 -33.58 -19.48 12.33
N VAL A 26 -32.71 -19.90 13.25
CA VAL A 26 -32.70 -21.21 13.91
C VAL A 26 -32.35 -21.03 15.38
N CYS A 27 -33.07 -21.73 16.29
CA CYS A 27 -32.89 -21.58 17.73
C CYS A 27 -32.64 -22.95 18.40
N PRO A 28 -31.42 -23.53 18.30
CA PRO A 28 -31.13 -24.82 18.87
C PRO A 28 -31.22 -24.82 20.40
N ARG A 29 -31.64 -25.95 20.98
CA ARG A 29 -31.59 -26.13 22.42
C ARG A 29 -30.16 -26.23 22.92
N ARG A 30 -29.92 -25.82 24.19
CA ARG A 30 -28.64 -26.05 24.85
C ARG A 30 -28.78 -27.16 25.87
N GLU A 31 -27.90 -28.15 25.79
CA GLU A 31 -27.79 -29.18 26.81
C GLU A 31 -27.22 -28.62 28.11
N LYS A 32 -27.31 -29.39 29.19
CA LYS A 32 -26.76 -29.03 30.52
C LYS A 32 -25.24 -28.75 30.53
N ASN A 33 -24.53 -29.33 29.57
CA ASN A 33 -23.08 -29.13 29.36
C ASN A 33 -22.75 -27.88 28.49
N GLY A 34 -23.77 -27.09 28.08
CA GLY A 34 -23.64 -25.91 27.26
C GLY A 34 -23.50 -26.12 25.76
N TYR A 35 -23.46 -27.40 25.30
CA TYR A 35 -23.43 -27.73 23.88
C TYR A 35 -24.77 -27.52 23.21
N ARG A 36 -24.72 -27.17 21.92
CA ARG A 36 -25.91 -27.00 21.07
C ARG A 36 -26.43 -28.35 20.62
N ASP A 37 -27.72 -28.53 20.78
CA ASP A 37 -28.46 -29.69 20.29
C ASP A 37 -29.53 -29.23 19.31
N TYR A 38 -29.34 -29.58 18.04
CA TYR A 38 -30.26 -29.24 16.95
C TYR A 38 -31.29 -30.38 16.78
N SER A 39 -32.54 -29.99 16.80
CA SER A 39 -33.68 -30.88 16.56
C SER A 39 -33.82 -31.25 15.07
N GLU A 40 -34.70 -32.20 14.75
CA GLU A 40 -35.07 -32.45 13.35
C GLU A 40 -35.73 -31.26 12.69
N GLU A 41 -36.52 -30.49 13.44
CA GLU A 41 -37.15 -29.26 12.99
C GLU A 41 -36.13 -28.15 12.67
N ASP A 42 -35.11 -28.00 13.50
CA ASP A 42 -33.97 -27.10 13.21
C ASP A 42 -33.23 -27.52 11.92
N THR A 43 -33.07 -28.84 11.75
CA THR A 43 -32.41 -29.40 10.57
C THR A 43 -33.22 -29.14 9.30
N ASP A 44 -34.54 -29.30 9.35
CA ASP A 44 -35.43 -29.01 8.23
C ASP A 44 -35.48 -27.50 7.92
N THR A 45 -35.49 -26.69 8.94
CA THR A 45 -35.41 -25.23 8.80
C THR A 45 -34.12 -24.80 8.09
N LEU A 46 -32.97 -25.38 8.46
CA LEU A 46 -31.71 -25.12 7.78
C LEU A 46 -31.70 -25.58 6.32
N ARG A 47 -32.37 -26.71 6.00
CA ARG A 47 -32.57 -27.15 4.61
C ARG A 47 -33.41 -26.17 3.80
N LYS A 48 -34.51 -25.66 4.36
CA LYS A 48 -35.33 -24.62 3.73
C LYS A 48 -34.53 -23.35 3.47
N ILE A 49 -33.77 -22.91 4.46
CA ILE A 49 -32.90 -21.74 4.32
C ILE A 49 -31.87 -21.98 3.21
N LYS A 50 -31.18 -23.15 3.19
CA LYS A 50 -30.19 -23.49 2.15
C LYS A 50 -30.82 -23.44 0.76
N LEU A 51 -31.98 -24.07 0.57
CA LEU A 51 -32.71 -24.09 -0.70
C LEU A 51 -33.05 -22.66 -1.17
N LEU A 52 -33.69 -21.86 -0.32
CA LEU A 52 -34.11 -20.51 -0.69
C LEU A 52 -32.92 -19.58 -0.96
N ARG A 53 -31.84 -19.75 -0.24
CA ARG A 53 -30.57 -19.03 -0.50
C ARG A 53 -29.95 -19.44 -1.83
N GLN A 54 -29.93 -20.72 -2.18
CA GLN A 54 -29.49 -21.23 -3.48
C GLN A 54 -30.35 -20.71 -4.64
N LEU A 55 -31.63 -20.51 -4.43
CA LEU A 55 -32.53 -19.85 -5.38
C LEU A 55 -32.32 -18.32 -5.44
N GLY A 56 -31.47 -17.77 -4.57
CA GLY A 56 -31.09 -16.36 -4.56
C GLY A 56 -32.02 -15.45 -3.77
N LEU A 57 -32.85 -15.97 -2.88
CA LEU A 57 -33.66 -15.14 -1.98
C LEU A 57 -32.80 -14.49 -0.91
N SER A 58 -33.11 -13.25 -0.54
CA SER A 58 -32.42 -12.54 0.53
C SER A 58 -32.76 -13.12 1.90
N LEU A 59 -31.86 -12.92 2.89
CA LEU A 59 -32.14 -13.33 4.28
C LEU A 59 -33.38 -12.62 4.84
N GLU A 60 -33.58 -11.38 4.46
CA GLU A 60 -34.75 -10.60 4.87
C GLU A 60 -36.05 -11.21 4.32
N SER A 61 -36.03 -11.62 3.06
CA SER A 61 -37.16 -12.32 2.46
C SER A 61 -37.45 -13.65 3.18
N ILE A 62 -36.41 -14.42 3.54
CA ILE A 62 -36.54 -15.67 4.29
C ILE A 62 -37.10 -15.42 5.69
N ARG A 63 -36.68 -14.37 6.38
CA ARG A 63 -37.20 -13.98 7.69
C ARG A 63 -38.66 -13.59 7.62
N ARG A 64 -39.08 -12.85 6.61
CA ARG A 64 -40.47 -12.48 6.36
C ARG A 64 -41.35 -13.70 6.03
N LEU A 65 -40.79 -14.67 5.28
CA LEU A 65 -41.44 -15.96 5.04
C LEU A 65 -41.68 -16.75 6.34
N GLN A 66 -40.71 -16.84 7.22
CA GLN A 66 -40.84 -17.52 8.52
C GLN A 66 -41.87 -16.88 9.43
N ARG A 67 -42.01 -15.53 9.36
CA ARG A 67 -43.00 -14.77 10.13
C ARG A 67 -44.40 -14.79 9.51
N GLY A 68 -44.55 -15.36 8.32
CA GLY A 68 -45.82 -15.32 7.59
C GLY A 68 -46.17 -13.94 6.99
N GLU A 69 -45.22 -12.99 7.00
CA GLU A 69 -45.39 -11.64 6.44
C GLU A 69 -45.30 -11.60 4.90
N LEU A 70 -44.75 -12.64 4.31
CA LEU A 70 -44.59 -12.84 2.87
C LEU A 70 -44.99 -14.27 2.52
N SER A 71 -45.80 -14.46 1.47
CA SER A 71 -46.07 -15.78 0.95
C SER A 71 -44.92 -16.32 0.10
N LEU A 72 -44.73 -17.64 0.10
CA LEU A 72 -43.69 -18.28 -0.71
C LEU A 72 -43.90 -18.02 -2.21
N ASP A 73 -45.18 -18.07 -2.66
CA ASP A 73 -45.53 -17.77 -4.06
C ASP A 73 -45.14 -16.36 -4.47
N ALA A 74 -45.40 -15.35 -3.64
CA ALA A 74 -44.98 -13.95 -3.94
C ALA A 74 -43.48 -13.79 -4.00
N ALA A 75 -42.74 -14.40 -3.06
CA ALA A 75 -41.26 -14.35 -3.07
C ALA A 75 -40.67 -15.03 -4.30
N LEU A 76 -41.24 -16.15 -4.74
CA LEU A 76 -40.77 -16.88 -5.92
C LEU A 76 -41.12 -16.14 -7.23
N ARG A 77 -42.29 -15.51 -7.33
CA ARG A 77 -42.64 -14.67 -8.49
C ARG A 77 -41.66 -13.48 -8.66
N GLU A 78 -41.36 -12.81 -7.56
CA GLU A 78 -40.38 -11.72 -7.59
C GLU A 78 -39.02 -12.24 -8.05
N ARG A 79 -38.60 -13.41 -7.56
CA ARG A 79 -37.32 -14.02 -7.96
C ARG A 79 -37.33 -14.50 -9.42
N GLU A 80 -38.44 -15.06 -9.90
CA GLU A 80 -38.60 -15.41 -11.32
C GLU A 80 -38.45 -14.19 -12.24
N ALA A 81 -39.10 -13.08 -11.88
CA ALA A 81 -38.99 -11.83 -12.66
C ALA A 81 -37.53 -11.33 -12.72
N GLN A 82 -36.75 -11.42 -11.62
CA GLN A 82 -35.36 -11.08 -11.58
C GLN A 82 -34.52 -12.03 -12.44
N LEU A 83 -34.82 -13.33 -12.42
CA LEU A 83 -34.11 -14.35 -13.18
C LEU A 83 -34.44 -14.31 -14.68
N ALA A 84 -35.64 -13.87 -15.07
CA ALA A 84 -36.01 -13.70 -16.48
C ALA A 84 -35.17 -12.66 -17.20
N ALA A 85 -34.55 -11.75 -16.46
CA ALA A 85 -33.63 -10.75 -17.00
C ALA A 85 -32.22 -11.29 -17.29
N GLU A 86 -31.91 -12.53 -16.91
CA GLU A 86 -30.58 -13.13 -16.98
C GLU A 86 -30.58 -14.48 -17.70
N ARG A 87 -29.73 -14.65 -18.71
CA ARG A 87 -29.79 -15.76 -19.68
C ARG A 87 -29.30 -17.14 -19.21
N SER A 88 -29.96 -18.13 -19.77
CA SER A 88 -29.68 -19.58 -19.99
C SER A 88 -29.33 -20.51 -18.80
N GLU A 89 -28.34 -20.25 -17.99
CA GLU A 89 -28.05 -21.10 -16.80
C GLU A 89 -29.07 -20.91 -15.66
N LEU A 90 -29.81 -19.80 -15.70
CA LEU A 90 -30.79 -19.43 -14.70
C LEU A 90 -32.21 -19.95 -15.02
N GLU A 91 -32.44 -20.43 -16.28
CA GLU A 91 -33.72 -21.05 -16.66
C GLU A 91 -34.05 -22.30 -15.83
N TRP A 92 -33.02 -23.04 -15.44
CA TRP A 92 -33.14 -24.19 -14.57
C TRP A 92 -33.67 -23.82 -13.16
N ALA A 93 -33.07 -22.81 -12.53
CA ALA A 93 -33.52 -22.31 -11.23
C ALA A 93 -34.93 -21.71 -11.32
N ALA A 94 -35.21 -20.96 -12.39
CA ALA A 94 -36.58 -20.47 -12.66
C ALA A 94 -37.57 -21.61 -12.84
N GLY A 95 -37.15 -22.74 -13.46
CA GLY A 95 -37.92 -23.95 -13.60
C GLY A 95 -38.34 -24.54 -12.24
N ILE A 96 -37.40 -24.63 -11.29
CA ILE A 96 -37.67 -25.09 -9.92
C ILE A 96 -38.56 -24.10 -9.17
N CYS A 97 -38.35 -22.81 -9.30
CA CYS A 97 -39.23 -21.80 -8.72
C CYS A 97 -40.67 -21.96 -9.22
N ARG A 98 -40.85 -22.14 -10.53
CA ARG A 98 -42.17 -22.38 -11.13
C ARG A 98 -42.84 -23.64 -10.58
N GLN A 99 -42.08 -24.72 -10.44
CA GLN A 99 -42.60 -25.98 -9.93
C GLN A 99 -43.06 -25.85 -8.47
N ILE A 100 -42.26 -25.26 -7.57
CA ILE A 100 -42.63 -25.02 -6.17
C ILE A 100 -43.92 -24.19 -6.11
N ARG A 101 -44.02 -23.15 -6.97
CA ARG A 101 -45.22 -22.33 -7.06
C ARG A 101 -46.44 -23.06 -7.57
N GLN A 102 -46.30 -23.90 -8.60
CA GLN A 102 -47.40 -24.69 -9.17
C GLN A 102 -47.93 -25.73 -8.19
N GLU A 103 -47.05 -26.29 -7.37
CA GLU A 103 -47.45 -27.24 -6.31
C GLU A 103 -48.14 -26.54 -5.14
N GLY A 104 -48.18 -25.19 -5.11
CA GLY A 104 -48.85 -24.39 -4.07
C GLY A 104 -48.23 -24.57 -2.69
N ALA A 105 -46.93 -24.95 -2.60
CA ALA A 105 -46.29 -25.25 -1.34
C ALA A 105 -46.16 -23.98 -0.48
N GLU A 106 -46.69 -24.03 0.73
CA GLU A 106 -46.40 -23.03 1.75
C GLU A 106 -45.03 -23.28 2.39
N TYR A 107 -44.40 -22.26 2.98
CA TYR A 107 -43.09 -22.39 3.58
C TYR A 107 -42.99 -23.54 4.59
N GLN A 108 -43.99 -23.70 5.43
CA GLN A 108 -44.02 -24.74 6.47
C GLN A 108 -44.08 -26.16 5.89
N ALA A 109 -44.72 -26.33 4.73
CA ALA A 109 -44.92 -27.63 4.07
C ALA A 109 -43.88 -27.90 2.96
N LEU A 110 -42.89 -27.00 2.75
CA LEU A 110 -41.88 -27.11 1.69
C LEU A 110 -40.94 -28.30 1.94
N ASP A 111 -40.95 -29.31 1.09
CA ASP A 111 -39.98 -30.41 1.07
C ASP A 111 -38.67 -29.95 0.40
N ALA A 112 -37.83 -29.29 1.18
CA ALA A 112 -36.55 -28.73 0.71
C ALA A 112 -35.60 -29.82 0.19
N ARG A 113 -35.65 -31.05 0.74
CA ARG A 113 -34.77 -32.15 0.34
C ARG A 113 -34.98 -32.54 -1.11
N ARG A 114 -36.24 -32.70 -1.51
CA ARG A 114 -36.65 -33.07 -2.87
C ARG A 114 -36.14 -32.06 -3.92
N TYR A 115 -36.22 -30.77 -3.60
CA TYR A 115 -35.76 -29.70 -4.55
C TYR A 115 -34.27 -29.51 -4.54
N LEU A 116 -33.57 -29.71 -3.41
CA LEU A 116 -32.09 -29.70 -3.36
C LEU A 116 -31.53 -30.87 -4.21
N GLU A 117 -32.05 -32.09 -4.09
CA GLU A 117 -31.62 -33.22 -4.91
C GLU A 117 -31.83 -32.99 -6.41
N ARG A 118 -32.77 -32.14 -6.80
CA ARG A 118 -33.00 -31.75 -8.20
C ARG A 118 -32.01 -30.68 -8.65
N LEU A 119 -31.69 -29.72 -7.79
CA LEU A 119 -30.65 -28.69 -8.09
C LEU A 119 -29.28 -29.33 -8.28
N ASP A 120 -28.97 -30.40 -7.54
CA ASP A 120 -27.68 -31.11 -7.61
C ASP A 120 -27.56 -32.05 -8.82
N ARG A 121 -28.67 -32.38 -9.50
CA ARG A 121 -28.64 -33.22 -10.73
C ARG A 121 -28.20 -32.35 -11.91
N PRO A 122 -27.13 -32.73 -12.62
CA PRO A 122 -26.78 -32.03 -13.84
C PRO A 122 -27.91 -32.12 -14.86
N ALA A 123 -28.35 -30.98 -15.39
CA ALA A 123 -29.19 -30.99 -16.59
C ALA A 123 -28.41 -31.73 -17.67
N ALA A 124 -29.10 -32.64 -18.38
CA ALA A 124 -28.47 -33.46 -19.42
C ALA A 124 -27.77 -32.55 -20.43
N GLY A 125 -26.40 -32.47 -20.31
CA GLY A 125 -25.61 -31.84 -21.35
C GLY A 125 -24.60 -30.79 -20.95
N GLU A 126 -24.24 -30.47 -19.79
CA GLU A 126 -23.04 -29.65 -19.49
C GLU A 126 -23.21 -28.88 -18.17
N GLY A 127 -22.29 -29.16 -17.27
CA GLY A 127 -21.92 -28.26 -16.18
C GLY A 127 -22.80 -28.41 -14.91
N ARG A 128 -22.14 -28.65 -13.79
CA ARG A 128 -22.70 -28.42 -12.45
C ARG A 128 -23.27 -27.02 -12.40
N PHE A 129 -24.52 -26.92 -11.93
CA PHE A 129 -25.14 -25.66 -11.53
C PHE A 129 -24.29 -25.02 -10.45
N THR A 130 -23.46 -24.07 -10.85
CA THR A 130 -22.58 -23.32 -9.97
C THR A 130 -23.17 -21.97 -9.58
N LEU A 131 -24.45 -21.90 -9.25
CA LEU A 131 -24.92 -20.82 -8.40
C LEU A 131 -24.35 -21.07 -6.99
N ASP A 132 -23.17 -20.56 -6.79
CA ASP A 132 -22.45 -20.51 -5.53
C ASP A 132 -23.15 -19.53 -4.58
N THR A 133 -24.37 -19.86 -4.21
CA THR A 133 -25.30 -18.94 -3.51
C THR A 133 -25.55 -19.31 -2.07
N ASP A 134 -24.92 -20.34 -1.55
CA ASP A 134 -24.71 -20.44 -0.11
C ASP A 134 -23.45 -19.63 0.26
N ALA A 135 -23.42 -18.39 -0.28
CA ALA A 135 -22.35 -17.44 0.00
C ALA A 135 -22.34 -17.19 1.50
N LEU A 136 -21.16 -17.37 2.09
CA LEU A 136 -20.90 -17.05 3.48
C LEU A 136 -21.53 -15.70 3.82
N PRO A 137 -22.29 -15.65 4.91
CA PRO A 137 -22.97 -14.44 5.34
C PRO A 137 -21.98 -13.32 5.61
N THR A 138 -22.47 -12.10 5.61
CA THR A 138 -21.75 -10.90 6.03
C THR A 138 -21.15 -11.09 7.41
N VAL A 139 -19.90 -11.47 7.47
CA VAL A 139 -19.19 -11.58 8.74
C VAL A 139 -18.53 -10.28 9.05
N SER A 140 -18.96 -9.65 10.13
CA SER A 140 -18.34 -8.46 10.64
C SER A 140 -17.03 -8.84 11.33
N HIS A 141 -15.91 -8.65 10.64
CA HIS A 141 -14.59 -8.74 11.23
C HIS A 141 -13.88 -7.37 11.14
N PRO A 142 -14.17 -6.43 12.05
CA PRO A 142 -13.68 -5.06 11.97
C PRO A 142 -12.15 -5.00 11.90
N TRP A 143 -11.44 -5.82 12.68
CA TRP A 143 -9.98 -5.86 12.71
C TRP A 143 -9.38 -6.36 11.39
N ARG A 144 -9.92 -7.43 10.80
CA ARG A 144 -9.44 -7.93 9.49
C ARG A 144 -9.65 -6.89 8.40
N ARG A 145 -10.78 -6.19 8.42
CA ARG A 145 -11.10 -5.11 7.47
C ARG A 145 -10.16 -3.91 7.62
N TYR A 146 -9.83 -3.56 8.88
CA TYR A 146 -8.91 -2.49 9.19
C TYR A 146 -7.49 -2.82 8.71
N PHE A 147 -6.94 -3.97 9.09
CA PHE A 147 -5.58 -4.37 8.70
C PHE A 147 -5.47 -4.64 7.18
N ALA A 148 -6.50 -5.19 6.55
CA ALA A 148 -6.54 -5.30 5.09
C ALA A 148 -6.43 -3.92 4.42
N ARG A 149 -7.14 -2.92 4.96
CA ARG A 149 -7.06 -1.53 4.48
C ARG A 149 -5.68 -0.91 4.72
N SER A 150 -5.07 -1.15 5.88
CA SER A 150 -3.72 -0.66 6.19
C SER A 150 -2.71 -1.18 5.16
N LEU A 151 -2.72 -2.48 4.88
CA LEU A 151 -1.84 -3.08 3.89
C LEU A 151 -2.09 -2.54 2.47
N ASP A 152 -3.37 -2.40 2.06
CA ASP A 152 -3.70 -1.82 0.76
C ASP A 152 -3.12 -0.40 0.62
N LEU A 153 -3.26 0.44 1.65
CA LEU A 153 -2.68 1.78 1.67
C LEU A 153 -1.14 1.76 1.67
N GLY A 154 -0.53 0.81 2.37
CA GLY A 154 0.92 0.59 2.32
C GLY A 154 1.40 0.25 0.91
N VAL A 155 0.69 -0.62 0.19
CA VAL A 155 0.98 -0.97 -1.21
C VAL A 155 0.83 0.25 -2.13
N TYR A 156 -0.24 1.04 -2.00
CA TYR A 156 -0.40 2.27 -2.80
C TYR A 156 0.68 3.31 -2.49
N GLY A 157 1.06 3.44 -1.20
CA GLY A 157 2.18 4.29 -0.80
C GLY A 157 3.52 3.83 -1.39
N LEU A 158 3.77 2.52 -1.43
CA LEU A 158 4.96 1.93 -2.05
C LEU A 158 5.00 2.20 -3.57
N LEU A 159 3.87 2.06 -4.26
CA LEU A 159 3.77 2.38 -5.69
C LEU A 159 4.06 3.86 -5.95
N TRP A 160 3.51 4.76 -5.12
CA TRP A 160 3.82 6.18 -5.21
C TRP A 160 5.30 6.45 -4.93
N ALA A 161 5.87 5.89 -3.87
CA ALA A 161 7.27 6.05 -3.54
C ALA A 161 8.20 5.57 -4.68
N ALA A 162 7.85 4.48 -5.37
CA ALA A 162 8.60 4.02 -6.53
C ALA A 162 8.57 5.04 -7.67
N VAL A 163 7.42 5.64 -7.98
CA VAL A 163 7.32 6.71 -8.99
C VAL A 163 8.08 7.95 -8.55
N GLN A 164 7.89 8.40 -7.33
CA GLN A 164 8.51 9.60 -6.76
C GLN A 164 10.04 9.50 -6.75
N LEU A 165 10.57 8.40 -6.22
CA LEU A 165 12.01 8.23 -6.01
C LEU A 165 12.76 7.82 -7.28
N LEU A 166 12.19 6.92 -8.10
CA LEU A 166 12.91 6.33 -9.24
C LEU A 166 12.60 7.03 -10.56
N VAL A 167 11.36 7.51 -10.76
CA VAL A 167 10.97 8.14 -12.04
C VAL A 167 11.09 9.65 -11.96
N LEU A 168 10.50 10.27 -10.93
CA LEU A 168 10.52 11.72 -10.77
C LEU A 168 11.83 12.22 -10.15
N ARG A 169 12.60 11.34 -9.52
CA ARG A 169 13.82 11.69 -8.78
C ARG A 169 13.57 12.84 -7.81
N TRP A 170 12.45 12.75 -7.09
CA TRP A 170 12.02 13.76 -6.13
C TRP A 170 12.12 13.20 -4.72
N ASN A 171 13.01 13.79 -3.92
CA ASN A 171 13.18 13.42 -2.51
C ASN A 171 11.96 13.92 -1.70
N PRO A 172 11.39 13.10 -0.82
CA PRO A 172 10.30 13.53 0.05
C PRO A 172 10.68 14.76 0.89
N ASP A 173 9.82 15.78 0.85
CA ASP A 173 10.03 17.00 1.62
C ASP A 173 10.00 16.68 3.14
N PRO A 174 10.96 17.17 3.95
CA PRO A 174 10.93 17.02 5.40
C PRO A 174 9.75 17.74 6.06
N ASN A 175 9.10 18.68 5.37
CA ASN A 175 7.95 19.44 5.89
C ASN A 175 6.74 18.53 6.13
N VAL A 176 6.25 18.54 7.38
CA VAL A 176 5.11 17.71 7.80
C VAL A 176 3.85 17.99 6.99
N LEU A 177 3.60 19.26 6.61
CA LEU A 177 2.42 19.63 5.82
C LEU A 177 2.50 19.06 4.40
N VAL A 178 3.67 19.13 3.76
CA VAL A 178 3.89 18.56 2.43
C VAL A 178 3.69 17.05 2.47
N ARG A 179 4.26 16.34 3.45
CA ARG A 179 4.06 14.89 3.64
C ARG A 179 2.60 14.52 3.89
N LEU A 180 1.84 15.35 4.60
CA LEU A 180 0.40 15.15 4.76
C LEU A 180 -0.34 15.30 3.43
N LEU A 181 0.05 16.26 2.58
CA LEU A 181 -0.52 16.43 1.23
C LEU A 181 -0.15 15.26 0.32
N GLU A 182 1.11 14.80 0.33
CA GLU A 182 1.56 13.62 -0.43
C GLU A 182 0.76 12.36 -0.10
N ARG A 183 0.31 12.20 1.15
CA ARG A 183 -0.59 11.10 1.55
C ARG A 183 -1.88 11.06 0.72
N TYR A 184 -2.38 12.21 0.25
CA TYR A 184 -3.58 12.25 -0.59
C TYR A 184 -3.36 11.66 -1.97
N ILE A 185 -2.11 11.58 -2.46
CA ILE A 185 -1.77 10.85 -3.69
C ILE A 185 -2.05 9.35 -3.50
N GLY A 186 -1.68 8.78 -2.34
CA GLY A 186 -2.04 7.41 -1.99
C GLY A 186 -3.55 7.17 -1.94
N TYR A 187 -4.33 8.13 -1.45
CA TYR A 187 -5.79 8.06 -1.48
C TYR A 187 -6.35 8.20 -2.90
N ALA A 188 -5.76 9.03 -3.75
CA ALA A 188 -6.15 9.12 -5.15
C ALA A 188 -5.89 7.80 -5.89
N LEU A 189 -4.75 7.16 -5.65
CA LEU A 189 -4.44 5.81 -6.16
C LEU A 189 -5.46 4.78 -5.65
N MET A 190 -5.82 4.82 -4.36
CA MET A 190 -6.87 3.97 -3.81
C MET A 190 -8.19 4.16 -4.57
N LEU A 191 -8.62 5.40 -4.80
CA LEU A 191 -9.88 5.71 -5.49
C LEU A 191 -9.89 5.27 -6.96
N GLY A 192 -8.73 5.18 -7.61
CA GLY A 192 -8.61 4.68 -8.99
C GLY A 192 -8.45 3.15 -9.04
N VAL A 193 -7.51 2.60 -8.30
CA VAL A 193 -7.09 1.19 -8.39
C VAL A 193 -8.03 0.25 -7.67
N GLU A 194 -8.52 0.60 -6.47
CA GLU A 194 -9.39 -0.31 -5.71
C GLU A 194 -10.69 -0.66 -6.44
N PRO A 195 -11.43 0.28 -7.08
CA PRO A 195 -12.62 -0.08 -7.85
C PRO A 195 -12.31 -1.05 -9.00
N LEU A 196 -11.18 -0.88 -9.68
CA LEU A 196 -10.73 -1.79 -10.73
C LEU A 196 -10.47 -3.21 -10.20
N LEU A 197 -9.79 -3.32 -9.05
CA LEU A 197 -9.54 -4.61 -8.41
C LEU A 197 -10.83 -5.26 -7.92
N LEU A 198 -11.76 -4.50 -7.36
CA LEU A 198 -13.04 -5.02 -6.87
C LEU A 198 -13.95 -5.50 -8.01
N CYS A 199 -13.99 -4.83 -9.16
CA CYS A 199 -14.80 -5.28 -10.28
C CYS A 199 -14.16 -6.44 -11.07
N THR A 200 -12.83 -6.56 -11.10
CA THR A 200 -12.11 -7.62 -11.81
C THR A 200 -11.89 -8.86 -10.95
N LEU A 201 -11.30 -8.69 -9.78
CA LEU A 201 -10.92 -9.77 -8.87
C LEU A 201 -11.94 -10.00 -7.73
N GLY A 202 -12.73 -8.98 -7.37
CA GLY A 202 -13.62 -9.01 -6.22
C GLY A 202 -12.91 -8.80 -4.87
N THR A 203 -11.60 -8.55 -4.90
CA THR A 203 -10.76 -8.37 -3.73
C THR A 203 -9.62 -7.40 -4.01
N THR A 204 -8.90 -6.98 -2.97
CA THR A 204 -7.64 -6.21 -3.07
C THR A 204 -6.50 -7.02 -2.44
N PRO A 205 -5.23 -6.68 -2.64
CA PRO A 205 -4.11 -7.41 -2.03
C PRO A 205 -4.29 -7.64 -0.51
N GLY A 206 -4.61 -6.58 0.24
CA GLY A 206 -4.83 -6.68 1.67
C GLY A 206 -6.08 -7.50 2.03
N LYS A 207 -7.20 -7.31 1.31
CA LYS A 207 -8.41 -8.09 1.54
C LYS A 207 -8.22 -9.56 1.19
N GLY A 208 -7.56 -9.87 0.06
CA GLY A 208 -7.25 -11.23 -0.37
C GLY A 208 -6.38 -11.97 0.65
N LEU A 209 -5.38 -11.29 1.23
CA LEU A 209 -4.54 -11.85 2.29
C LEU A 209 -5.38 -12.31 3.50
N PHE A 210 -6.38 -11.52 3.89
CA PHE A 210 -7.30 -11.87 4.98
C PHE A 210 -8.48 -12.75 4.55
N GLY A 211 -8.52 -13.20 3.28
CA GLY A 211 -9.60 -14.02 2.75
C GLY A 211 -10.91 -13.26 2.61
N LEU A 212 -10.86 -11.93 2.48
CA LEU A 212 -12.02 -11.08 2.31
C LEU A 212 -12.30 -10.85 0.83
N GLU A 213 -13.51 -11.15 0.40
CA GLU A 213 -14.03 -10.79 -0.92
C GLU A 213 -15.19 -9.83 -0.77
N VAL A 214 -15.33 -8.91 -1.73
CA VAL A 214 -16.45 -7.98 -1.79
C VAL A 214 -17.33 -8.35 -2.97
N ARG A 215 -18.61 -8.58 -2.71
CA ARG A 215 -19.61 -8.98 -3.69
C ARG A 215 -20.83 -8.05 -3.57
N ASP A 216 -21.71 -8.08 -4.58
CA ASP A 216 -23.02 -7.48 -4.47
C ASP A 216 -23.95 -8.34 -3.59
N GLY A 217 -25.18 -7.87 -3.34
CA GLY A 217 -26.19 -8.60 -2.56
C GLY A 217 -26.58 -9.95 -3.16
N ASN A 218 -26.26 -10.19 -4.45
CA ASN A 218 -26.53 -11.42 -5.18
C ASN A 218 -25.29 -12.33 -5.29
N GLY A 219 -24.18 -11.98 -4.62
CA GLY A 219 -22.96 -12.79 -4.64
C GLY A 219 -22.06 -12.58 -5.88
N ARG A 220 -22.39 -11.63 -6.77
CA ARG A 220 -21.63 -11.34 -8.01
C ARG A 220 -20.53 -10.31 -7.76
N LYS A 221 -19.59 -10.23 -8.70
CA LYS A 221 -18.59 -9.14 -8.72
C LYS A 221 -19.28 -7.80 -8.91
N LEU A 222 -18.75 -6.77 -8.26
CA LEU A 222 -19.30 -5.42 -8.37
C LEU A 222 -19.10 -4.85 -9.79
N SER A 223 -20.05 -4.03 -10.24
CA SER A 223 -19.80 -3.13 -11.36
C SER A 223 -18.78 -2.06 -10.94
N PHE A 224 -18.05 -1.49 -11.90
CA PHE A 224 -17.09 -0.41 -11.60
C PHE A 224 -17.75 0.75 -10.86
N ARG A 225 -18.97 1.14 -11.25
CA ARG A 225 -19.73 2.23 -10.62
C ARG A 225 -20.06 1.93 -9.15
N SER A 226 -20.51 0.70 -8.84
CA SER A 226 -20.81 0.28 -7.48
C SER A 226 -19.53 0.16 -6.64
N ALA A 227 -18.44 -0.37 -7.22
CA ALA A 227 -17.14 -0.45 -6.58
C ALA A 227 -16.57 0.95 -6.26
N PHE A 228 -16.67 1.89 -7.20
CA PHE A 228 -16.23 3.26 -6.99
C PHE A 228 -17.07 3.97 -5.91
N ARG A 229 -18.41 3.88 -5.96
CA ARG A 229 -19.30 4.45 -4.95
C ARG A 229 -18.96 3.93 -3.55
N ARG A 230 -18.71 2.62 -3.45
CA ARG A 230 -18.30 1.98 -2.21
C ARG A 230 -16.94 2.51 -1.72
N THR A 231 -15.91 2.54 -2.57
CA THR A 231 -14.58 3.02 -2.20
C THR A 231 -14.60 4.50 -1.82
N TRP A 232 -15.39 5.32 -2.53
CA TRP A 232 -15.65 6.71 -2.17
C TRP A 232 -16.31 6.85 -0.79
N GLY A 233 -17.33 6.03 -0.52
CA GLY A 233 -17.98 5.98 0.79
C GLY A 233 -17.02 5.58 1.91
N VAL A 234 -16.14 4.61 1.67
CA VAL A 234 -15.07 4.23 2.62
C VAL A 234 -14.13 5.40 2.86
N PHE A 235 -13.69 6.10 1.82
CA PHE A 235 -12.80 7.26 1.94
C PHE A 235 -13.44 8.39 2.76
N CYS A 236 -14.66 8.81 2.40
CA CYS A 236 -15.31 9.94 3.06
C CYS A 236 -15.88 9.57 4.45
N GLN A 237 -16.65 8.48 4.51
CA GLN A 237 -17.40 8.12 5.71
C GLN A 237 -16.66 7.16 6.63
N GLY A 238 -15.83 6.27 6.09
CA GLY A 238 -14.99 5.33 6.84
C GLY A 238 -13.73 6.00 7.37
N MET A 239 -13.00 6.69 6.50
CA MET A 239 -11.69 7.26 6.80
C MET A 239 -11.73 8.78 7.07
N GLY A 240 -12.90 9.42 7.02
CA GLY A 240 -13.03 10.85 7.30
C GLY A 240 -12.20 11.73 6.36
N CYS A 241 -12.18 11.38 5.07
CA CYS A 241 -11.39 12.06 4.03
C CYS A 241 -9.88 12.15 4.37
N GLY A 242 -9.34 11.23 5.19
CA GLY A 242 -7.92 11.20 5.54
C GLY A 242 -7.46 12.27 6.54
N VAL A 243 -8.38 13.07 7.10
CA VAL A 243 -8.04 14.06 8.14
C VAL A 243 -7.67 13.33 9.45
N PRO A 244 -6.44 13.47 9.98
CA PRO A 244 -5.88 12.55 10.98
C PRO A 244 -6.76 12.29 12.21
N ILE A 245 -7.16 13.33 12.95
CA ILE A 245 -7.98 13.19 14.16
C ILE A 245 -9.40 12.72 13.83
N TYR A 246 -9.98 13.28 12.76
CA TYR A 246 -11.31 12.88 12.28
C TYR A 246 -11.33 11.44 11.78
N GLN A 247 -10.25 10.98 11.15
CA GLN A 247 -10.08 9.58 10.73
C GLN A 247 -10.14 8.61 11.92
N LEU A 248 -9.49 8.93 13.04
CA LEU A 248 -9.56 8.11 14.25
C LEU A 248 -10.98 8.00 14.78
N TYR A 249 -11.70 9.13 14.85
CA TYR A 249 -13.10 9.16 15.26
C TYR A 249 -13.98 8.31 14.33
N ARG A 250 -13.80 8.45 13.01
CA ARG A 250 -14.58 7.68 12.00
C ARG A 250 -14.28 6.19 12.07
N ASN A 251 -13.01 5.80 12.22
CA ASN A 251 -12.61 4.41 12.40
C ASN A 251 -13.24 3.81 13.66
N TYR A 252 -13.20 4.53 14.78
CA TYR A 252 -13.85 4.09 16.03
C TYR A 252 -15.37 3.93 15.87
N LYS A 253 -16.03 4.89 15.22
CA LYS A 253 -17.47 4.82 14.94
C LYS A 253 -17.81 3.59 14.06
N SER A 254 -17.01 3.35 13.02
CA SER A 254 -17.19 2.19 12.14
C SER A 254 -16.94 0.87 12.87
N TYR A 255 -15.94 0.82 13.75
CA TYR A 255 -15.68 -0.32 14.63
C TYR A 255 -16.89 -0.64 15.50
N ARG A 256 -17.45 0.37 16.17
CA ARG A 256 -18.62 0.21 17.07
C ARG A 256 -19.88 -0.22 16.30
N ALA A 257 -20.07 0.27 15.08
CA ALA A 257 -21.18 -0.18 14.23
C ALA A 257 -21.00 -1.65 13.83
N CYS A 258 -19.78 -2.04 13.41
CA CYS A 258 -19.48 -3.44 13.12
C CYS A 258 -19.65 -4.36 14.34
N GLU A 259 -19.24 -3.93 15.53
CA GLU A 259 -19.38 -4.68 16.79
C GLU A 259 -20.86 -4.93 17.12
N ARG A 260 -21.76 -3.99 16.79
CA ARG A 260 -23.21 -4.10 16.96
C ARG A 260 -23.91 -4.87 15.83
N GLY A 261 -23.17 -5.32 14.79
CA GLY A 261 -23.74 -5.97 13.63
C GLY A 261 -24.48 -5.02 12.68
N GLU A 262 -24.31 -3.70 12.85
CA GLU A 262 -24.94 -2.69 11.99
C GLU A 262 -24.23 -2.66 10.64
N ALA A 263 -25.01 -2.57 9.54
CA ALA A 263 -24.46 -2.37 8.21
C ALA A 263 -23.84 -0.96 8.09
N LEU A 264 -22.64 -0.87 7.53
CA LEU A 264 -22.01 0.43 7.29
C LEU A 264 -22.67 1.10 6.07
N SER A 265 -22.79 2.42 6.11
CA SER A 265 -23.51 3.20 5.09
C SER A 265 -23.00 3.00 3.65
N TRP A 266 -21.74 2.64 3.45
CA TRP A 266 -21.16 2.30 2.13
C TRP A 266 -21.32 0.83 1.75
N GLU A 267 -21.97 0.03 2.57
CA GLU A 267 -22.20 -1.40 2.36
C GLU A 267 -23.65 -1.75 2.05
N ALA A 268 -24.53 -0.76 1.87
CA ALA A 268 -25.94 -0.98 1.59
C ALA A 268 -26.21 -1.90 0.39
N GLU A 269 -25.32 -1.91 -0.61
CA GLU A 269 -25.45 -2.73 -1.83
C GLU A 269 -24.35 -3.79 -1.93
N THR A 270 -23.51 -3.97 -0.90
CA THR A 270 -22.34 -4.84 -0.97
C THR A 270 -22.20 -5.68 0.28
N VAL A 271 -21.73 -6.91 0.10
CA VAL A 271 -21.50 -7.86 1.19
C VAL A 271 -20.03 -8.30 1.19
N TYR A 272 -19.47 -8.51 2.39
CA TYR A 272 -18.19 -9.17 2.54
C TYR A 272 -18.40 -10.69 2.63
N ARG A 273 -17.64 -11.41 1.82
CA ARG A 273 -17.49 -12.85 1.89
C ARG A 273 -16.17 -13.18 2.56
N ILE A 274 -16.14 -14.17 3.45
CA ILE A 274 -14.90 -14.67 4.06
C ILE A 274 -14.66 -16.10 3.55
N GLN A 275 -13.47 -16.34 2.98
CA GLN A 275 -13.09 -17.66 2.48
C GLN A 275 -12.79 -18.64 3.62
N ASP A 276 -12.06 -18.17 4.64
CA ASP A 276 -11.75 -18.95 5.84
C ASP A 276 -11.44 -18.07 7.06
N ASP A 277 -11.42 -18.68 8.25
CA ASP A 277 -11.14 -17.99 9.51
C ASP A 277 -9.77 -18.38 10.13
N ARG A 278 -8.78 -18.72 9.29
CA ARG A 278 -7.47 -19.19 9.76
C ARG A 278 -6.66 -18.06 10.39
N ALA A 279 -6.16 -18.32 11.61
CA ALA A 279 -5.29 -17.37 12.32
C ALA A 279 -3.93 -17.12 11.59
N VAL A 280 -3.47 -18.07 10.78
CA VAL A 280 -2.23 -17.95 9.96
C VAL A 280 -2.24 -16.73 9.05
N ARG A 281 -3.42 -16.24 8.64
CA ARG A 281 -3.55 -15.01 7.83
C ARG A 281 -3.04 -13.76 8.55
N CYS A 282 -3.12 -13.72 9.90
CA CYS A 282 -2.55 -12.62 10.68
C CYS A 282 -1.01 -12.62 10.61
N LEU A 283 -0.39 -13.81 10.60
CA LEU A 283 1.07 -13.93 10.41
C LEU A 283 1.47 -13.48 8.99
N GLY A 284 0.69 -13.88 7.99
CA GLY A 284 0.85 -13.41 6.61
C GLY A 284 0.79 -11.89 6.48
N TYR A 285 -0.09 -11.22 7.24
CA TYR A 285 -0.16 -9.76 7.29
C TYR A 285 1.12 -9.14 7.84
N VAL A 286 1.64 -9.64 8.97
CA VAL A 286 2.90 -9.14 9.55
C VAL A 286 4.06 -9.30 8.56
N ALA A 287 4.14 -10.45 7.88
CA ALA A 287 5.14 -10.67 6.84
C ALA A 287 4.99 -9.72 5.64
N ALA A 288 3.76 -9.46 5.20
CA ALA A 288 3.48 -8.54 4.10
C ALA A 288 3.81 -7.08 4.45
N GLU A 289 3.46 -6.61 5.65
CA GLU A 289 3.84 -5.26 6.12
C GLU A 289 5.37 -5.12 6.24
N ALA A 290 6.04 -6.14 6.78
CA ALA A 290 7.50 -6.18 6.83
C ALA A 290 8.12 -6.13 5.42
N ALA A 291 7.54 -6.82 4.45
CA ALA A 291 7.98 -6.79 3.05
C ALA A 291 7.77 -5.41 2.42
N VAL A 292 6.61 -4.76 2.62
CA VAL A 292 6.35 -3.39 2.16
C VAL A 292 7.37 -2.41 2.74
N PHE A 293 7.64 -2.52 4.04
CA PHE A 293 8.64 -1.67 4.70
C PHE A 293 10.06 -1.93 4.17
N ALA A 294 10.46 -3.20 4.01
CA ALA A 294 11.76 -3.56 3.45
C ALA A 294 11.92 -3.06 2.01
N LEU A 295 10.88 -3.18 1.18
CA LEU A 295 10.90 -2.66 -0.18
C LEU A 295 11.02 -1.14 -0.20
N LEU A 296 10.33 -0.44 0.69
CA LEU A 296 10.46 1.02 0.81
C LEU A 296 11.89 1.42 1.19
N LEU A 297 12.52 0.73 2.14
CA LEU A 297 13.93 0.96 2.49
C LEU A 297 14.87 0.71 1.30
N VAL A 298 14.64 -0.36 0.54
CA VAL A 298 15.42 -0.65 -0.67
C VAL A 298 15.23 0.45 -1.72
N LEU A 299 14.00 0.87 -1.98
CA LEU A 299 13.70 1.96 -2.94
C LEU A 299 14.38 3.27 -2.52
N THR A 300 14.26 3.65 -1.25
CA THR A 300 14.91 4.83 -0.72
C THR A 300 16.43 4.73 -0.87
N ALA A 301 17.02 3.60 -0.48
CA ALA A 301 18.45 3.40 -0.62
C ALA A 301 18.92 3.47 -2.10
N GLN A 302 18.16 2.90 -3.02
CA GLN A 302 18.48 2.98 -4.47
C GLN A 302 18.38 4.41 -5.01
N ALA A 303 17.49 5.23 -4.48
CA ALA A 303 17.35 6.62 -4.90
C ALA A 303 18.60 7.49 -4.58
N PHE A 304 19.38 7.10 -3.57
CA PHE A 304 20.67 7.75 -3.26
C PHE A 304 21.83 7.32 -4.17
N LEU A 305 21.60 6.42 -5.12
CA LEU A 305 22.59 6.12 -6.14
C LEU A 305 22.45 7.11 -7.31
N PRO A 306 23.59 7.49 -7.96
CA PRO A 306 23.56 8.34 -9.13
C PRO A 306 22.93 7.62 -10.35
N ILE A 307 22.43 8.40 -11.31
CA ILE A 307 21.74 7.89 -12.50
C ILE A 307 22.67 7.14 -13.46
N HIS A 308 23.91 7.62 -13.63
CA HIS A 308 24.94 6.95 -14.42
C HIS A 308 25.88 6.17 -13.52
N ARG A 309 26.17 4.93 -13.90
CA ARG A 309 26.94 4.00 -13.08
C ARG A 309 28.01 3.26 -13.88
N GLY A 310 29.10 2.91 -13.18
CA GLY A 310 30.26 2.24 -13.76
C GLY A 310 31.33 3.25 -14.18
N THR A 311 31.84 3.11 -15.39
CA THR A 311 32.76 4.09 -16.00
C THR A 311 31.96 5.30 -16.49
N LEU A 312 32.40 6.50 -16.17
CA LEU A 312 31.67 7.75 -16.43
C LEU A 312 32.43 8.60 -17.41
N THR A 313 31.75 9.17 -18.41
CA THR A 313 32.29 10.31 -19.17
C THR A 313 32.17 11.60 -18.33
N PRO A 314 32.89 12.69 -18.68
CA PRO A 314 32.72 13.97 -18.00
C PRO A 314 31.27 14.48 -17.97
N GLU A 315 30.49 14.29 -19.04
CA GLU A 315 29.09 14.65 -19.13
C GLU A 315 28.24 13.82 -18.14
N GLN A 316 28.47 12.50 -18.08
CA GLN A 316 27.77 11.62 -17.17
C GLN A 316 28.09 11.91 -15.69
N TYR A 317 29.34 12.34 -15.41
CA TYR A 317 29.72 12.80 -14.07
C TYR A 317 28.95 14.08 -13.69
N ALA A 318 28.95 15.08 -14.58
CA ALA A 318 28.19 16.32 -14.36
C ALA A 318 26.69 16.07 -14.20
N ASP A 319 26.11 15.19 -15.01
CA ASP A 319 24.71 14.77 -14.88
C ASP A 319 24.42 14.11 -13.51
N ASN A 320 25.32 13.27 -13.00
CA ASN A 320 25.22 12.67 -11.67
C ASN A 320 25.21 13.73 -10.57
N VAL A 321 26.13 14.73 -10.64
CA VAL A 321 26.20 15.84 -9.67
C VAL A 321 24.90 16.65 -9.71
N ASN A 322 24.45 17.03 -10.90
CA ASN A 322 23.25 17.83 -11.09
C ASN A 322 21.97 17.11 -10.64
N ASP A 323 21.85 15.81 -10.95
CA ASP A 323 20.72 15.00 -10.49
C ASP A 323 20.68 14.88 -8.97
N MET A 324 21.84 14.65 -8.34
CA MET A 324 21.92 14.52 -6.89
C MET A 324 21.73 15.84 -6.17
N SER A 325 22.25 16.95 -6.70
CA SER A 325 22.00 18.30 -6.16
C SER A 325 20.49 18.59 -6.12
N ARG A 326 19.78 18.33 -7.24
CA ARG A 326 18.32 18.48 -7.32
C ARG A 326 17.59 17.51 -6.39
N PHE A 327 18.01 16.23 -6.34
CA PHE A 327 17.37 15.20 -5.49
C PHE A 327 17.52 15.55 -4.00
N LEU A 328 18.66 16.06 -3.59
CA LEU A 328 18.93 16.50 -2.21
C LEU A 328 18.32 17.87 -1.88
N GLN A 329 17.67 18.51 -2.86
CA GLN A 329 17.05 19.85 -2.72
C GLN A 329 18.05 20.90 -2.23
N LEU A 330 19.28 20.82 -2.74
CA LEU A 330 20.27 21.85 -2.49
C LEU A 330 19.87 23.08 -3.31
N ASP A 331 19.59 24.18 -2.63
CA ASP A 331 19.14 25.45 -3.23
C ASP A 331 20.27 26.15 -4.00
N SER A 332 20.91 25.45 -4.93
CA SER A 332 21.83 26.09 -5.87
C SER A 332 21.14 26.21 -7.23
N ASP A 333 20.96 27.44 -7.70
CA ASP A 333 20.59 27.72 -9.09
C ASP A 333 21.70 27.32 -10.07
N GLU A 334 22.82 26.85 -9.55
CA GLU A 334 24.02 26.50 -10.33
C GLU A 334 23.88 25.08 -10.90
N ARG A 335 24.36 24.91 -12.12
CA ARG A 335 24.46 23.63 -12.80
C ARG A 335 25.90 23.34 -13.21
N MET A 336 26.38 22.13 -12.94
CA MET A 336 27.70 21.69 -13.35
C MET A 336 27.71 21.37 -14.85
N GLU A 337 28.72 21.88 -15.54
CA GLU A 337 29.03 21.57 -16.95
C GLU A 337 30.01 20.38 -17.03
N ALA A 338 30.17 19.82 -18.24
CA ALA A 338 31.05 18.67 -18.46
C ALA A 338 32.54 18.93 -18.15
N ASP A 339 32.96 20.17 -18.14
CA ASP A 339 34.34 20.56 -17.76
C ASP A 339 34.54 20.65 -16.23
N GLY A 340 33.49 20.42 -15.45
CA GLY A 340 33.50 20.50 -13.98
C GLY A 340 33.30 21.90 -13.42
N THR A 341 33.04 22.89 -14.25
CA THR A 341 32.72 24.27 -13.83
C THR A 341 31.22 24.40 -13.51
N TRP A 342 30.87 25.37 -12.68
CA TRP A 342 29.51 25.72 -12.38
C TRP A 342 29.05 26.91 -13.22
N ARG A 343 27.81 26.79 -13.77
CA ARG A 343 27.15 27.87 -14.50
C ARG A 343 25.86 28.23 -13.77
N ASP A 344 25.62 29.55 -13.68
CA ASP A 344 24.36 30.06 -13.13
C ASP A 344 23.17 29.46 -13.88
N GLY A 345 22.25 28.87 -13.18
CA GLY A 345 20.98 28.38 -13.68
C GLY A 345 19.96 29.53 -13.86
N ALA A 346 18.76 29.21 -14.29
CA ALA A 346 17.66 30.19 -14.31
C ALA A 346 17.24 30.52 -12.86
N PRO A 347 17.18 31.80 -12.48
CA PRO A 347 16.87 32.19 -11.11
C PRO A 347 15.50 31.69 -10.72
N HIS A 348 15.44 30.80 -9.74
CA HIS A 348 14.21 30.49 -9.02
C HIS A 348 13.91 31.70 -8.12
N GLY A 349 12.74 32.33 -8.27
CA GLY A 349 12.40 33.62 -7.68
C GLY A 349 12.33 33.70 -6.15
N GLY A 350 13.35 33.20 -5.47
CA GLY A 350 13.58 33.29 -4.03
C GLY A 350 14.67 34.31 -3.71
N VAL A 351 14.56 35.06 -2.61
CA VAL A 351 15.65 35.87 -2.08
C VAL A 351 16.58 34.90 -1.33
N VAL A 352 17.71 34.56 -1.96
CA VAL A 352 18.82 33.88 -1.26
C VAL A 352 19.50 34.93 -0.39
N ILE A 353 19.35 34.83 0.91
CA ILE A 353 20.16 35.61 1.86
C ILE A 353 21.43 34.77 2.09
N ASP A 354 22.49 35.09 1.38
CA ASP A 354 23.81 34.52 1.67
C ASP A 354 24.31 35.14 2.99
N LEU A 355 24.09 34.43 4.09
CA LEU A 355 24.53 34.83 5.44
C LEU A 355 26.03 34.65 5.62
N TRP A 356 26.70 34.01 4.67
CA TRP A 356 28.11 33.62 4.71
C TRP A 356 28.76 34.02 3.38
N ASP A 357 29.86 34.71 3.42
CA ASP A 357 30.68 34.94 2.24
C ASP A 357 31.38 33.62 1.83
N SER A 358 30.58 32.70 1.29
CA SER A 358 31.02 31.35 0.86
C SER A 358 31.94 31.45 -0.37
N GLY A 359 31.94 32.59 -1.06
CA GLY A 359 32.57 32.75 -2.36
C GLY A 359 31.93 31.85 -3.43
N PRO A 360 32.47 31.78 -4.64
CA PRO A 360 31.94 30.94 -5.70
C PRO A 360 32.04 29.45 -5.33
N THR A 361 31.06 28.66 -5.78
CA THR A 361 31.09 27.22 -5.63
C THR A 361 32.33 26.61 -6.28
N PRO A 362 33.14 25.81 -5.58
CA PRO A 362 34.42 25.33 -6.10
C PRO A 362 34.19 24.38 -7.29
N ALA A 363 34.95 24.61 -8.37
CA ALA A 363 34.90 23.75 -9.56
C ALA A 363 35.49 22.36 -9.25
N HIS A 364 35.00 21.35 -9.95
CA HIS A 364 35.53 19.99 -9.92
C HIS A 364 36.54 19.82 -11.07
N GLN A 365 37.81 19.79 -10.76
CA GLN A 365 38.88 19.51 -11.75
C GLN A 365 38.84 17.99 -12.06
N LEU A 366 38.47 17.62 -13.28
CA LEU A 366 38.32 16.20 -13.66
C LEU A 366 39.63 15.66 -14.25
N THR A 367 40.11 14.53 -13.73
CA THR A 367 41.14 13.73 -14.36
C THR A 367 40.48 12.74 -15.30
N VAL A 368 40.78 12.82 -16.60
CA VAL A 368 40.16 12.00 -17.65
C VAL A 368 41.24 11.14 -18.31
N THR A 369 41.00 9.81 -18.34
CA THR A 369 41.83 8.85 -19.04
C THR A 369 40.95 8.03 -19.99
N ASP A 370 41.33 7.95 -21.25
CA ASP A 370 40.54 7.26 -22.31
C ASP A 370 39.07 7.72 -22.38
N GLY A 371 38.84 9.04 -22.21
CA GLY A 371 37.51 9.63 -22.23
C GLY A 371 36.64 9.36 -20.98
N GLN A 372 37.22 8.78 -19.94
CA GLN A 372 36.54 8.43 -18.70
C GLN A 372 37.12 9.16 -17.50
N VAL A 373 36.26 9.56 -16.57
CA VAL A 373 36.67 10.22 -15.32
C VAL A 373 37.30 9.17 -14.40
N THR A 374 38.57 9.35 -14.11
CA THR A 374 39.37 8.54 -13.19
C THR A 374 39.71 9.27 -11.89
N GLY A 375 39.53 10.58 -11.84
CA GLY A 375 39.74 11.35 -10.62
C GLY A 375 38.96 12.67 -10.63
N VAL A 376 38.75 13.20 -9.45
CA VAL A 376 38.11 14.50 -9.20
C VAL A 376 38.92 15.22 -8.13
N ARG A 377 39.26 16.46 -8.37
CA ARG A 377 39.94 17.34 -7.42
C ARG A 377 39.10 18.59 -7.19
N ILE A 378 38.82 18.89 -5.94
CA ILE A 378 38.21 20.14 -5.50
C ILE A 378 39.28 20.93 -4.72
N GLU A 379 39.61 22.14 -5.18
CA GLU A 379 40.61 22.98 -4.56
C GLU A 379 39.96 24.29 -4.12
N ILE A 380 40.18 24.66 -2.89
CA ILE A 380 39.59 25.82 -2.23
C ILE A 380 40.68 26.63 -1.61
N GLU A 381 40.90 27.84 -2.11
CA GLU A 381 41.81 28.79 -1.55
C GLU A 381 41.06 30.06 -1.13
N ARG A 382 41.20 30.45 0.12
CA ARG A 382 40.51 31.62 0.70
C ARG A 382 41.47 32.41 1.59
N SER A 383 41.45 33.74 1.44
CA SER A 383 42.23 34.65 2.26
C SER A 383 41.36 35.79 2.77
N GLY A 384 41.56 36.21 4.02
CA GLY A 384 40.87 37.36 4.61
C GLY A 384 39.39 37.14 4.97
N VAL A 385 38.85 35.91 4.80
CA VAL A 385 37.44 35.60 5.08
C VAL A 385 37.25 35.31 6.57
N GLN A 386 36.24 35.93 7.20
CA GLN A 386 36.04 35.85 8.65
C GLN A 386 35.39 34.53 9.08
N LEU A 387 34.57 33.93 8.23
CA LEU A 387 33.85 32.68 8.51
C LEU A 387 33.81 31.83 7.26
N ILE A 388 34.28 30.58 7.35
CA ILE A 388 34.29 29.63 6.24
C ILE A 388 33.63 28.34 6.67
N GLY A 389 32.72 27.80 5.84
CA GLY A 389 32.14 26.49 5.99
C GLY A 389 33.04 25.37 5.45
N SER A 390 32.83 24.14 5.92
CA SER A 390 33.68 22.97 5.59
C SER A 390 33.51 22.43 4.16
N TYR A 391 32.65 23.01 3.33
CA TYR A 391 32.31 22.56 1.97
C TYR A 391 31.86 21.08 1.93
N THR A 392 31.29 20.59 3.02
CA THR A 392 30.87 19.17 3.16
C THR A 392 29.93 18.75 2.07
N VAL A 393 28.95 19.58 1.70
CA VAL A 393 27.95 19.28 0.67
C VAL A 393 28.60 19.03 -0.69
N GLN A 394 29.54 19.91 -1.10
CA GLN A 394 30.27 19.81 -2.39
C GLN A 394 31.13 18.52 -2.42
N LYS A 395 31.82 18.22 -1.32
CA LYS A 395 32.63 17.00 -1.17
C LYS A 395 31.74 15.74 -1.22
N GLN A 396 30.61 15.77 -0.56
CA GLN A 396 29.63 14.64 -0.58
C GLN A 396 29.02 14.46 -1.97
N LEU A 397 28.64 15.52 -2.68
CA LEU A 397 28.16 15.42 -4.05
C LEU A 397 29.19 14.77 -4.99
N ALA A 398 30.47 15.18 -4.90
CA ALA A 398 31.55 14.57 -5.68
C ALA A 398 31.71 13.08 -5.34
N ALA A 399 31.66 12.72 -4.04
CA ALA A 399 31.75 11.34 -3.58
C ALA A 399 30.54 10.49 -4.07
N ILE A 400 29.32 11.03 -4.03
CA ILE A 400 28.15 10.33 -4.57
C ILE A 400 28.31 10.15 -6.08
N ALA A 401 28.67 11.20 -6.81
CA ALA A 401 28.76 11.18 -8.27
C ALA A 401 29.82 10.18 -8.81
N LEU A 402 30.94 9.98 -8.10
CA LEU A 402 32.01 9.08 -8.51
C LEU A 402 32.04 7.77 -7.74
N CYS A 403 32.01 7.80 -6.39
CA CYS A 403 32.18 6.59 -5.57
C CYS A 403 30.91 5.73 -5.58
N ALA A 404 29.72 6.32 -5.38
CA ALA A 404 28.47 5.55 -5.44
C ALA A 404 28.12 5.06 -6.85
N ALA A 405 28.75 5.62 -7.88
CA ALA A 405 28.59 5.17 -9.25
C ALA A 405 29.22 3.79 -9.52
N GLN A 406 30.13 3.31 -8.69
CA GLN A 406 30.75 2.00 -8.86
C GLN A 406 29.70 0.89 -8.90
N LYS A 407 29.87 -0.07 -9.80
CA LYS A 407 28.96 -1.23 -9.93
C LYS A 407 28.96 -2.16 -8.70
N SER A 408 30.02 -2.12 -7.91
CA SER A 408 30.15 -2.85 -6.64
C SER A 408 29.17 -2.41 -5.55
N TYR A 409 28.74 -1.15 -5.58
CA TYR A 409 27.76 -0.66 -4.64
C TYR A 409 26.32 -0.89 -5.13
N ASN A 410 25.42 -1.27 -4.23
CA ASN A 410 23.98 -1.08 -4.34
C ASN A 410 23.57 0.00 -3.31
N GLY A 411 22.32 0.47 -3.36
CA GLY A 411 21.89 1.55 -2.47
C GLY A 411 22.12 1.25 -0.99
N ILE A 412 21.86 0.03 -0.54
CA ILE A 412 22.05 -0.37 0.86
C ILE A 412 23.54 -0.44 1.22
N SER A 413 24.39 -1.01 0.36
CA SER A 413 25.84 -1.09 0.63
C SER A 413 26.48 0.30 0.59
N TRP A 414 26.01 1.20 -0.27
CA TRP A 414 26.45 2.59 -0.29
C TRP A 414 26.10 3.32 1.02
N MET A 415 24.83 3.27 1.45
CA MET A 415 24.42 3.89 2.71
C MET A 415 25.16 3.33 3.94
N LYS A 416 25.47 2.04 3.93
CA LYS A 416 26.25 1.38 5.01
C LYS A 416 27.75 1.64 4.93
N SER A 417 28.26 2.18 3.85
CA SER A 417 29.70 2.44 3.70
C SER A 417 30.23 3.48 4.69
N GLY A 418 29.35 4.37 5.19
CA GLY A 418 29.73 5.46 6.08
C GLY A 418 30.59 6.55 5.42
N VAL A 419 30.77 6.52 4.11
CA VAL A 419 31.64 7.47 3.39
C VAL A 419 31.16 8.91 3.57
N LEU A 420 29.84 9.15 3.47
CA LEU A 420 29.28 10.50 3.59
C LEU A 420 29.38 11.03 5.02
N ASP A 421 29.16 10.17 6.01
CA ASP A 421 29.31 10.53 7.42
C ASP A 421 30.78 10.83 7.75
N ALA A 422 31.69 9.99 7.28
CA ALA A 422 33.12 10.22 7.45
C ALA A 422 33.59 11.54 6.84
N ILE A 423 33.13 11.91 5.62
CA ILE A 423 33.42 13.21 5.01
C ILE A 423 32.90 14.36 5.87
N ALA A 424 31.70 14.22 6.45
CA ALA A 424 31.10 15.26 7.28
C ALA A 424 31.84 15.43 8.62
N GLU A 425 32.20 14.31 9.27
CA GLU A 425 32.86 14.32 10.57
C GLU A 425 34.27 14.87 10.54
N GLN A 426 35.01 14.71 9.41
CA GLN A 426 36.41 15.18 9.29
C GLN A 426 36.53 16.69 9.11
N GLY A 427 35.48 17.36 8.58
CA GLY A 427 35.45 18.81 8.44
C GLY A 427 36.68 19.39 7.74
N PHE A 428 37.59 20.01 8.52
CA PHE A 428 38.85 20.60 8.06
C PHE A 428 40.10 19.77 8.44
N ALA A 429 39.94 18.51 8.84
CA ALA A 429 41.11 17.67 9.14
C ALA A 429 41.70 17.03 7.88
N ASP A 430 43.00 16.71 7.95
CA ASP A 430 43.65 15.88 6.95
C ASP A 430 43.19 14.41 7.13
N TYR A 431 42.80 13.74 6.04
CA TYR A 431 42.43 12.35 6.09
C TYR A 431 42.57 11.62 4.76
N THR A 432 42.61 10.29 4.85
CA THR A 432 42.51 9.39 3.70
C THR A 432 41.47 8.32 4.01
N LEU A 433 40.57 8.09 3.07
CA LEU A 433 39.46 7.12 3.19
C LEU A 433 39.38 6.29 1.92
N GLN A 434 39.07 5.01 2.03
CA GLN A 434 38.85 4.13 0.88
C GLN A 434 37.35 3.89 0.66
N ALA A 435 36.86 4.16 -0.53
CA ALA A 435 35.49 3.96 -0.95
C ALA A 435 35.42 3.02 -2.17
N GLY A 436 35.42 1.73 -1.95
CA GLY A 436 35.54 0.73 -3.02
C GLY A 436 36.88 0.81 -3.73
N ASP A 437 36.91 1.08 -5.03
CA ASP A 437 38.09 1.28 -5.86
C ASP A 437 38.54 2.78 -5.95
N VAL A 438 37.95 3.66 -5.13
CA VAL A 438 38.28 5.08 -5.09
C VAL A 438 38.93 5.42 -3.75
N THR A 439 40.09 6.05 -3.81
CA THR A 439 40.76 6.65 -2.66
C THR A 439 40.34 8.11 -2.54
N ILE A 440 39.85 8.49 -1.38
CA ILE A 440 39.45 9.86 -1.02
C ILE A 440 40.53 10.43 -0.12
N THR A 441 41.11 11.59 -0.49
CA THR A 441 42.12 12.23 0.33
C THR A 441 41.77 13.73 0.50
N GLN A 442 41.93 14.23 1.71
CA GLN A 442 41.83 15.66 2.00
C GLN A 442 43.14 16.13 2.66
N SER A 443 43.60 17.26 2.20
CA SER A 443 44.72 18.00 2.80
C SER A 443 44.32 19.44 3.05
N VAL A 444 44.64 19.96 4.25
CA VAL A 444 44.21 21.27 4.70
C VAL A 444 45.41 22.05 5.27
N GLU A 445 45.69 23.19 4.71
CA GLU A 445 46.58 24.18 5.29
C GLU A 445 45.77 25.38 5.75
N GLN A 446 45.77 25.65 7.05
CA GLN A 446 45.05 26.80 7.61
C GLN A 446 45.93 27.61 8.57
N ARG A 447 45.69 28.90 8.60
CA ARG A 447 46.30 29.80 9.58
C ARG A 447 45.34 30.94 9.90
N GLY A 448 45.45 31.47 11.13
CA GLY A 448 44.66 32.59 11.57
C GLY A 448 43.18 32.26 11.84
N TYR A 449 42.80 30.97 11.89
CA TYR A 449 41.49 30.50 12.28
C TYR A 449 41.51 29.78 13.63
N LEU A 450 40.37 29.78 14.31
CA LEU A 450 40.08 28.87 15.43
C LEU A 450 39.66 27.50 14.89
N ASP A 451 40.15 26.44 15.55
CA ASP A 451 39.80 25.08 15.17
C ASP A 451 38.27 24.84 15.28
N GLY A 452 37.71 24.28 14.21
CA GLY A 452 36.30 23.93 14.12
C GLY A 452 36.07 22.83 13.08
N THR A 453 34.99 22.04 13.26
CA THR A 453 34.68 20.95 12.36
C THR A 453 33.81 21.42 11.19
N GLU A 454 32.74 22.15 11.49
CA GLU A 454 31.79 22.61 10.46
C GLU A 454 32.13 24.00 9.93
N PHE A 455 32.70 24.89 10.79
CA PHE A 455 33.02 26.26 10.48
C PHE A 455 34.38 26.65 11.08
N LEU A 456 35.13 27.45 10.34
CA LEU A 456 36.33 28.15 10.82
C LEU A 456 36.00 29.61 11.07
N PHE A 457 36.35 30.12 12.24
CA PHE A 457 36.21 31.52 12.63
C PHE A 457 37.57 32.16 12.66
N ALA A 458 37.74 33.29 11.98
CA ALA A 458 39.00 34.04 12.02
C ALA A 458 39.32 34.51 13.45
N GLN A 459 40.57 34.39 13.84
CA GLN A 459 41.05 34.94 15.11
C GLN A 459 41.17 36.46 15.00
N GLU A 460 40.84 37.19 16.06
CA GLU A 460 40.89 38.63 16.09
C GLU A 460 42.31 39.12 15.83
N GLY A 461 42.48 39.98 14.80
CA GLY A 461 43.76 40.54 14.42
C GLY A 461 44.69 39.62 13.61
N ALA A 462 44.26 38.43 13.27
CA ALA A 462 45.00 37.51 12.39
C ALA A 462 44.72 37.81 10.90
N ASP A 463 45.63 37.35 10.04
CA ASP A 463 45.43 37.28 8.59
C ASP A 463 45.01 35.85 8.22
N PRO A 464 43.67 35.58 8.13
CA PRO A 464 43.19 34.24 7.97
C PRO A 464 43.42 33.73 6.54
N TYR A 465 43.91 32.51 6.44
CA TYR A 465 44.16 31.79 5.18
C TYR A 465 43.76 30.35 5.29
N LEU A 466 43.08 29.83 4.26
CA LEU A 466 42.74 28.44 4.08
C LEU A 466 43.10 27.98 2.68
N HIS A 467 43.82 26.87 2.58
CA HIS A 467 43.99 26.07 1.37
C HIS A 467 43.56 24.63 1.66
N LEU A 468 42.46 24.20 1.05
CA LEU A 468 41.89 22.87 1.17
C LEU A 468 41.91 22.19 -0.19
N VAL A 469 42.47 21.00 -0.24
CA VAL A 469 42.49 20.14 -1.41
C VAL A 469 41.78 18.83 -1.06
N PHE A 470 40.70 18.52 -1.77
CA PHE A 470 39.97 17.29 -1.66
C PHE A 470 40.03 16.51 -2.98
N THR A 471 40.49 15.26 -2.95
CA THR A 471 40.67 14.43 -4.15
C THR A 471 39.99 13.11 -4.03
N LEU A 472 39.45 12.65 -5.15
CA LEU A 472 38.91 11.32 -5.37
C LEU A 472 39.68 10.71 -6.53
N GLU A 473 40.38 9.60 -6.31
CA GLU A 473 41.17 8.93 -7.34
C GLU A 473 40.85 7.43 -7.42
N LYS A 474 40.52 6.94 -8.61
CA LYS A 474 40.36 5.52 -8.83
C LYS A 474 41.68 4.80 -8.70
N THR A 475 41.72 3.80 -7.84
CA THR A 475 42.87 2.89 -7.73
C THR A 475 42.89 2.01 -8.99
N SER A 476 44.01 2.04 -9.72
CA SER A 476 44.22 1.28 -10.97
C SER A 476 44.19 -0.24 -10.74
#